data_8de92b731397ff23228d5c5a482dc226
#
_entry.id   8de92b731397ff23228d5c5a482dc226
#
_cell.length_a   1.000
_cell.length_b   1.000
_cell.length_c   1.000
_cell.angle_alpha   90.00
_cell.angle_beta   90.00
_cell.angle_gamma   90.00
#
_symmetry.space_group_name_H-M   'P 1'
#
loop_
_entity.id
_entity.type
_entity.pdbx_description
1 polymer ?
#
loop_
_entity_poly.entity_id
_entity_poly.type
_entity_poly.pdbx_seq_one_letter_code
_entity_poly.pdbx_strand_id
1 'polypeptide(L)'
;MPSTGDDDVLEALASLPTMAHPTFSPDGNEVALYYDVTGRNELHVLDTETGELEQWSDGEVPRNARWFVKWGADGDRVFFHLDDDGDEQNDIYAIDRDGSVEPVVEMDGQCMLTSVAEDGSRLVFGSSRDGQMNVYSYDFESGETTKLTDYERAVWGAHLSPDGEHLAYATNETDDFDNQDAYIADADGSNPRNLELGEVGAECGPADWSPDGDRLLVSDNTPDLGRAGVYDLGTDEVRWLGDGEYDESGVSFVDETRVLASRDRDAVTMLVVYDLETGDGRELDLPEGVASTGMWFSAPVIADGRVVLQHTTPTRRPELVAYDLADDEYETLLEAEYGPFEPDDFADAEYFTVESDGVPETAQHAVEHDPYDELEIGALLYDSGERPSPLIVNPHGGPMARDSKSFDLYTQVLAMRGYSVLQVNYRGSTGRGREFKEELLDDWGGAEQGDVATAAEHVLDERDWLDDDRVVVFGGSYGGYSAYWQSVQYPDLYDASVAWIGLTDLEDMYENTMPHYKTELMEKFLGMPEENPDRYEERSPVTYAENVDAPLLILHGVNDRRVPVSQARIFREALENAGYEAGEDGDFEYEELGAEGHASSDQKQKLRMFRLLDDFLDRRIGRGRP
;
A
#
# COMPACT_ATOMS: atom_id res chain seq x y z
N MET A 1 -18.52 11.22 25.88
CA MET A 1 -18.86 11.31 24.46
C MET A 1 -19.99 12.32 24.27
N PRO A 2 -19.95 13.22 23.26
CA PRO A 2 -21.13 14.01 22.90
C PRO A 2 -22.22 13.06 22.39
N SER A 3 -23.49 13.31 22.73
CA SER A 3 -24.65 12.55 22.24
C SER A 3 -24.96 12.96 20.80
N THR A 4 -24.09 12.62 19.88
CA THR A 4 -24.33 12.72 18.43
C THR A 4 -25.18 11.52 18.01
N GLY A 5 -26.10 11.70 17.08
CA GLY A 5 -26.83 10.58 16.48
C GLY A 5 -25.88 9.67 15.71
N ASP A 6 -26.24 8.42 15.50
CA ASP A 6 -25.40 7.41 14.84
C ASP A 6 -24.85 7.85 13.46
N ASP A 7 -25.69 8.47 12.64
CA ASP A 7 -25.29 9.05 11.34
C ASP A 7 -24.29 10.21 11.47
N ASP A 8 -24.37 10.97 12.56
CA ASP A 8 -23.49 12.12 12.81
C ASP A 8 -22.02 11.67 13.06
N VAL A 9 -21.81 10.47 13.66
CA VAL A 9 -20.47 9.92 13.92
C VAL A 9 -19.81 9.46 12.62
N LEU A 10 -20.51 8.72 11.76
CA LEU A 10 -19.99 8.27 10.48
C LEU A 10 -19.65 9.46 9.56
N GLU A 11 -20.52 10.48 9.54
CA GLU A 11 -20.25 11.70 8.77
C GLU A 11 -19.06 12.48 9.32
N ALA A 12 -18.92 12.57 10.64
CA ALA A 12 -17.77 13.21 11.26
C ALA A 12 -16.46 12.48 10.94
N LEU A 13 -16.43 11.13 11.03
CA LEU A 13 -15.26 10.32 10.67
C LEU A 13 -14.91 10.42 9.19
N ALA A 14 -15.90 10.35 8.30
CA ALA A 14 -15.69 10.50 6.86
C ALA A 14 -15.15 11.88 6.48
N SER A 15 -15.43 12.89 7.32
CA SER A 15 -15.03 14.29 7.10
C SER A 15 -13.66 14.64 7.68
N LEU A 16 -12.98 13.70 8.35
CA LEU A 16 -11.64 13.94 8.88
C LEU A 16 -10.65 14.14 7.72
N PRO A 17 -9.99 15.32 7.62
CA PRO A 17 -9.11 15.60 6.50
C PRO A 17 -7.87 14.69 6.51
N THR A 18 -7.45 14.23 5.35
CA THR A 18 -6.29 13.35 5.18
C THR A 18 -5.25 14.01 4.29
N MET A 19 -4.00 14.07 4.75
CA MET A 19 -2.86 14.47 3.93
C MET A 19 -2.19 13.25 3.30
N ALA A 20 -1.68 13.41 2.06
CA ALA A 20 -0.99 12.36 1.33
C ALA A 20 0.12 12.91 0.45
N HIS A 21 1.13 12.07 0.20
CA HIS A 21 2.20 12.28 -0.76
C HIS A 21 2.97 13.60 -0.63
N PRO A 22 3.51 13.94 0.56
CA PRO A 22 4.34 15.11 0.72
C PRO A 22 5.59 15.01 -0.18
N THR A 23 5.91 16.11 -0.88
CA THR A 23 7.13 16.23 -1.70
C THR A 23 7.73 17.61 -1.53
N PHE A 24 9.06 17.71 -1.61
CA PHE A 24 9.83 18.88 -1.22
C PHE A 24 10.21 19.72 -2.43
N SER A 25 10.11 21.05 -2.31
CA SER A 25 10.62 21.96 -3.33
C SER A 25 12.14 21.81 -3.47
N PRO A 26 12.71 22.11 -4.65
CA PRO A 26 14.17 21.96 -4.87
C PRO A 26 15.04 22.78 -3.89
N ASP A 27 14.52 23.87 -3.35
CA ASP A 27 15.21 24.71 -2.35
C ASP A 27 14.90 24.33 -0.90
N GLY A 28 14.01 23.34 -0.68
CA GLY A 28 13.59 22.85 0.64
C GLY A 28 12.72 23.81 1.45
N ASN A 29 12.23 24.90 0.86
CA ASN A 29 11.42 25.88 1.58
C ASN A 29 9.93 25.54 1.62
N GLU A 30 9.47 24.66 0.74
CA GLU A 30 8.05 24.31 0.60
C GLU A 30 7.85 22.79 0.49
N VAL A 31 6.68 22.34 0.96
CA VAL A 31 6.20 20.96 0.80
C VAL A 31 4.89 20.98 0.05
N ALA A 32 4.83 20.37 -1.14
CA ALA A 32 3.57 20.11 -1.83
C ALA A 32 2.98 18.79 -1.36
N LEU A 33 1.66 18.75 -1.14
CA LEU A 33 0.95 17.57 -0.69
C LEU A 33 -0.51 17.61 -1.14
N TYR A 34 -1.12 16.46 -1.22
CA TYR A 34 -2.57 16.38 -1.28
C TYR A 34 -3.19 16.51 0.10
N TYR A 35 -4.28 17.29 0.20
CA TYR A 35 -5.03 17.47 1.43
C TYR A 35 -6.52 17.67 1.14
N ASP A 36 -7.38 16.85 1.76
CA ASP A 36 -8.81 16.86 1.48
C ASP A 36 -9.64 17.68 2.49
N VAL A 37 -9.03 18.67 3.13
CA VAL A 37 -9.66 19.57 4.14
C VAL A 37 -10.91 20.29 3.62
N THR A 38 -11.04 20.48 2.32
CA THR A 38 -12.22 21.07 1.67
C THR A 38 -13.35 20.07 1.41
N GLY A 39 -13.15 18.79 1.76
CA GLY A 39 -14.06 17.68 1.46
C GLY A 39 -13.81 17.03 0.10
N ARG A 40 -12.76 17.48 -0.61
CA ARG A 40 -12.24 16.93 -1.85
C ARG A 40 -10.72 16.97 -1.80
N ASN A 41 -10.06 16.01 -2.44
CA ASN A 41 -8.61 16.04 -2.59
C ASN A 41 -8.19 17.26 -3.42
N GLU A 42 -7.32 18.10 -2.85
CA GLU A 42 -6.74 19.28 -3.48
C GLU A 42 -5.23 19.34 -3.25
N LEU A 43 -4.51 19.98 -4.16
CA LEU A 43 -3.09 20.25 -3.98
C LEU A 43 -2.90 21.46 -3.07
N HIS A 44 -2.09 21.27 -2.05
CA HIS A 44 -1.69 22.32 -1.11
C HIS A 44 -0.16 22.43 -1.06
N VAL A 45 0.32 23.61 -0.72
CA VAL A 45 1.74 23.89 -0.51
C VAL A 45 1.92 24.49 0.88
N LEU A 46 2.78 23.85 1.68
CA LEU A 46 3.15 24.25 3.03
C LEU A 46 4.50 24.96 3.00
N ASP A 47 4.57 26.19 3.50
CA ASP A 47 5.83 26.90 3.77
C ASP A 47 6.48 26.33 5.04
N THR A 48 7.72 25.83 4.93
CA THR A 48 8.41 25.10 6.02
C THR A 48 8.92 26.00 7.14
N GLU A 49 9.07 27.32 6.90
CA GLU A 49 9.50 28.29 7.91
C GLU A 49 8.32 28.84 8.72
N THR A 50 7.21 29.14 8.03
CA THR A 50 6.05 29.80 8.65
C THR A 50 4.94 28.87 9.05
N GLY A 51 4.86 27.67 8.45
CA GLY A 51 3.74 26.73 8.60
C GLY A 51 2.47 27.19 7.86
N GLU A 52 2.54 28.21 6.98
CA GLU A 52 1.40 28.68 6.20
C GLU A 52 1.09 27.65 5.10
N LEU A 53 -0.18 27.23 5.00
CA LEU A 53 -0.67 26.27 4.01
C LEU A 53 -1.49 27.01 2.95
N GLU A 54 -1.07 26.94 1.68
CA GLU A 54 -1.75 27.54 0.54
C GLU A 54 -2.37 26.45 -0.34
N GLN A 55 -3.62 26.60 -0.73
CA GLN A 55 -4.29 25.73 -1.69
C GLN A 55 -4.02 26.20 -3.12
N TRP A 56 -3.49 25.32 -3.99
CA TRP A 56 -3.19 25.64 -5.38
C TRP A 56 -4.26 25.17 -6.36
N SER A 57 -5.00 24.09 -6.06
CA SER A 57 -6.06 23.56 -6.93
C SER A 57 -7.45 23.81 -6.36
N ASP A 58 -8.46 23.89 -7.24
CA ASP A 58 -9.89 23.96 -6.90
C ASP A 58 -10.69 23.06 -7.88
N GLY A 59 -10.36 21.77 -7.87
CA GLY A 59 -11.00 20.76 -8.69
C GLY A 59 -10.18 20.23 -9.88
N GLU A 60 -8.97 20.73 -10.10
CA GLU A 60 -8.12 20.34 -11.24
C GLU A 60 -7.35 19.04 -11.00
N VAL A 61 -7.06 18.69 -9.74
CA VAL A 61 -6.35 17.47 -9.38
C VAL A 61 -7.32 16.30 -9.18
N PRO A 62 -6.85 15.01 -9.20
CA PRO A 62 -7.74 13.86 -9.07
C PRO A 62 -8.50 13.88 -7.74
N ARG A 63 -9.72 13.35 -7.74
CA ARG A 63 -10.54 13.21 -6.51
C ARG A 63 -9.88 12.29 -5.48
N ASN A 64 -9.10 11.32 -5.95
CA ASN A 64 -8.39 10.34 -5.14
C ASN A 64 -6.91 10.64 -5.13
N ALA A 65 -6.32 10.83 -3.96
CA ALA A 65 -4.89 11.00 -3.77
C ALA A 65 -4.14 9.65 -3.88
N ARG A 66 -4.26 8.97 -5.03
CA ARG A 66 -3.68 7.64 -5.23
C ARG A 66 -2.19 7.70 -5.54
N TRP A 67 -1.81 8.65 -6.40
CA TRP A 67 -0.46 8.80 -6.89
C TRP A 67 0.19 10.06 -6.34
N PHE A 68 1.49 10.02 -6.18
CA PHE A 68 2.30 11.11 -5.65
C PHE A 68 2.34 12.32 -6.60
N VAL A 69 2.85 13.43 -6.09
CA VAL A 69 3.15 14.66 -6.81
C VAL A 69 4.65 14.92 -6.81
N LYS A 70 5.16 15.69 -7.78
CA LYS A 70 6.58 16.08 -7.85
C LYS A 70 6.73 17.53 -8.26
N TRP A 71 7.69 18.20 -7.61
CA TRP A 71 8.09 19.53 -8.00
C TRP A 71 8.82 19.56 -9.34
N GLY A 72 8.60 20.63 -10.12
CA GLY A 72 9.48 21.02 -11.20
C GLY A 72 10.81 21.58 -10.67
N ALA A 73 11.87 21.48 -11.46
CA ALA A 73 13.22 21.88 -11.07
C ALA A 73 13.35 23.37 -10.69
N ASP A 74 12.48 24.23 -11.22
CA ASP A 74 12.44 25.68 -10.92
C ASP A 74 11.65 26.03 -9.65
N GLY A 75 10.92 25.06 -9.08
CA GLY A 75 10.05 25.28 -7.92
C GLY A 75 8.81 26.12 -8.21
N ASP A 76 8.48 26.36 -9.49
CA ASP A 76 7.33 27.17 -9.90
C ASP A 76 6.08 26.36 -10.24
N ARG A 77 6.22 25.04 -10.38
CA ARG A 77 5.12 24.10 -10.71
C ARG A 77 5.24 22.78 -9.99
N VAL A 78 4.11 22.08 -9.91
CA VAL A 78 4.02 20.71 -9.39
C VAL A 78 3.39 19.82 -10.46
N PHE A 79 4.01 18.66 -10.71
CA PHE A 79 3.49 17.62 -11.58
C PHE A 79 2.61 16.66 -10.80
N PHE A 80 1.53 16.22 -11.41
CA PHE A 80 0.59 15.28 -10.82
C PHE A 80 0.02 14.31 -11.87
N HIS A 81 -0.62 13.26 -11.40
CA HIS A 81 -1.26 12.23 -12.23
C HIS A 81 -2.75 12.46 -12.28
N LEU A 82 -3.35 12.33 -13.46
CA LEU A 82 -4.79 12.43 -13.64
C LEU A 82 -5.30 11.26 -14.47
N ASP A 83 -6.32 10.57 -13.97
CA ASP A 83 -7.01 9.46 -14.61
C ASP A 83 -8.49 9.81 -14.87
N ASP A 84 -9.21 8.96 -15.59
CA ASP A 84 -10.63 9.12 -15.84
C ASP A 84 -11.47 8.34 -14.81
N ASP A 85 -11.95 9.04 -13.77
CA ASP A 85 -12.81 8.50 -12.72
C ASP A 85 -12.23 7.23 -12.02
N GLY A 86 -10.92 7.20 -11.74
CA GLY A 86 -10.27 6.16 -10.95
C GLY A 86 -9.89 4.90 -11.74
N ASP A 87 -9.82 4.97 -13.08
CA ASP A 87 -9.43 3.83 -13.93
C ASP A 87 -7.91 3.59 -14.00
N GLU A 88 -7.13 4.41 -13.31
CA GLU A 88 -5.66 4.35 -13.21
C GLU A 88 -4.90 4.38 -14.57
N GLN A 89 -5.58 4.80 -15.63
CA GLN A 89 -4.90 5.09 -16.89
C GLN A 89 -4.42 6.55 -16.86
N ASN A 90 -3.40 6.78 -16.03
CA ASN A 90 -2.96 8.13 -15.69
C ASN A 90 -2.20 8.78 -16.83
N ASP A 91 -2.49 10.05 -17.06
CA ASP A 91 -1.66 11.02 -17.77
C ASP A 91 -0.90 11.91 -16.78
N ILE A 92 0.12 12.64 -17.25
CA ILE A 92 0.92 13.55 -16.42
C ILE A 92 0.54 14.98 -16.77
N TYR A 93 0.14 15.73 -15.76
CA TYR A 93 -0.22 17.14 -15.81
C TYR A 93 0.72 17.98 -14.94
N ALA A 94 0.77 19.27 -15.18
CA ALA A 94 1.44 20.24 -14.33
C ALA A 94 0.45 21.32 -13.86
N ILE A 95 0.61 21.77 -12.64
CA ILE A 95 -0.08 22.94 -12.07
C ILE A 95 0.95 23.97 -11.65
N ASP A 96 0.78 25.21 -12.11
CA ASP A 96 1.62 26.35 -11.75
C ASP A 96 1.10 27.04 -10.48
N ARG A 97 1.92 27.92 -9.87
CA ARG A 97 1.57 28.68 -8.65
C ARG A 97 0.29 29.51 -8.75
N ASP A 98 -0.13 29.91 -9.95
CA ASP A 98 -1.36 30.66 -10.16
C ASP A 98 -2.61 29.74 -10.34
N GLY A 99 -2.45 28.43 -10.17
CA GLY A 99 -3.49 27.42 -10.31
C GLY A 99 -3.77 27.02 -11.77
N SER A 100 -2.99 27.52 -12.74
CA SER A 100 -3.15 27.11 -14.13
C SER A 100 -2.63 25.69 -14.35
N VAL A 101 -3.41 24.86 -15.06
CA VAL A 101 -3.10 23.45 -15.32
C VAL A 101 -2.89 23.21 -16.80
N GLU A 102 -1.83 22.47 -17.15
CA GLU A 102 -1.53 22.03 -18.51
C GLU A 102 -1.22 20.55 -18.58
N PRO A 103 -1.63 19.83 -19.65
CA PRO A 103 -1.18 18.47 -19.89
C PRO A 103 0.30 18.49 -20.31
N VAL A 104 1.07 17.52 -19.80
CA VAL A 104 2.51 17.35 -20.13
C VAL A 104 2.73 16.09 -20.94
N VAL A 105 2.20 14.95 -20.47
CA VAL A 105 2.26 13.69 -21.18
C VAL A 105 0.86 13.10 -21.23
N GLU A 106 0.32 12.93 -22.42
CA GLU A 106 -0.94 12.25 -22.68
C GLU A 106 -0.68 11.08 -23.62
N MET A 107 -0.94 9.84 -23.16
CA MET A 107 -0.74 8.64 -23.98
C MET A 107 -1.57 7.46 -23.48
N ASP A 108 -1.77 6.47 -24.36
CA ASP A 108 -2.44 5.23 -23.98
C ASP A 108 -1.68 4.50 -22.87
N GLY A 109 -2.41 3.86 -21.95
CA GLY A 109 -1.87 3.12 -20.82
C GLY A 109 -1.64 3.99 -19.59
N GLN A 110 -1.03 3.41 -18.58
CA GLN A 110 -0.67 4.11 -17.34
C GLN A 110 0.64 4.87 -17.53
N CYS A 111 0.70 6.13 -17.10
CA CYS A 111 1.93 6.90 -16.98
C CYS A 111 2.20 7.21 -15.51
N MET A 112 3.42 6.91 -15.04
CA MET A 112 3.86 7.13 -13.66
C MET A 112 5.15 7.96 -13.66
N LEU A 113 5.05 9.23 -13.31
CA LEU A 113 6.21 10.12 -13.19
C LEU A 113 7.14 9.62 -12.09
N THR A 114 8.42 9.43 -12.39
CA THR A 114 9.40 8.96 -11.42
C THR A 114 10.48 10.00 -11.14
N SER A 115 10.93 10.77 -12.13
CA SER A 115 12.02 11.73 -11.95
C SER A 115 11.83 12.97 -12.82
N VAL A 116 12.27 14.11 -12.31
CA VAL A 116 12.42 15.38 -13.05
C VAL A 116 13.90 15.72 -13.04
N ALA A 117 14.50 16.00 -14.20
CA ALA A 117 15.90 16.39 -14.29
C ALA A 117 16.13 17.72 -13.53
N GLU A 118 17.23 17.83 -12.78
CA GLU A 118 17.54 19.03 -11.98
C GLU A 118 17.70 20.30 -12.84
N ASP A 119 18.12 20.15 -14.09
CA ASP A 119 18.20 21.25 -15.04
C ASP A 119 16.86 21.65 -15.68
N GLY A 120 15.77 20.95 -15.34
CA GLY A 120 14.43 21.17 -15.87
C GLY A 120 14.25 20.80 -17.34
N SER A 121 15.20 20.11 -17.97
CA SER A 121 15.16 19.81 -19.40
C SER A 121 14.15 18.71 -19.75
N ARG A 122 13.94 17.75 -18.88
CA ARG A 122 13.09 16.56 -19.13
C ARG A 122 12.50 15.97 -17.86
N LEU A 123 11.49 15.14 -18.04
CA LEU A 123 11.02 14.22 -17.01
C LEU A 123 11.19 12.77 -17.48
N VAL A 124 11.26 11.85 -16.50
CA VAL A 124 11.30 10.39 -16.70
C VAL A 124 10.09 9.78 -16.03
N PHE A 125 9.47 8.83 -16.71
CA PHE A 125 8.26 8.17 -16.22
C PHE A 125 8.17 6.73 -16.71
N GLY A 126 7.50 5.88 -15.92
CA GLY A 126 7.08 4.55 -16.37
C GLY A 126 5.82 4.63 -17.22
N SER A 127 5.69 3.78 -18.24
CA SER A 127 4.42 3.63 -18.96
C SER A 127 4.18 2.21 -19.42
N SER A 128 2.92 1.77 -19.34
CA SER A 128 2.45 0.45 -19.81
C SER A 128 1.91 0.47 -21.25
N ARG A 129 2.09 1.56 -21.99
CA ARG A 129 1.53 1.77 -23.34
C ARG A 129 1.87 0.69 -24.35
N ASP A 130 3.03 0.08 -24.25
CA ASP A 130 3.53 -0.96 -25.16
C ASP A 130 3.32 -2.38 -24.61
N GLY A 131 2.41 -2.55 -23.63
CA GLY A 131 2.00 -3.84 -23.11
C GLY A 131 2.71 -4.27 -21.82
N GLN A 132 3.80 -3.61 -21.42
CA GLN A 132 4.46 -3.79 -20.12
C GLN A 132 5.04 -2.46 -19.65
N MET A 133 5.16 -2.30 -18.33
CA MET A 133 5.74 -1.11 -17.71
C MET A 133 7.21 -0.99 -18.10
N ASN A 134 7.53 0.05 -18.86
CA ASN A 134 8.87 0.42 -19.29
C ASN A 134 9.10 1.91 -19.06
N VAL A 135 10.37 2.34 -19.13
CA VAL A 135 10.77 3.73 -18.85
C VAL A 135 10.79 4.57 -20.10
N TYR A 136 10.28 5.78 -20.01
CA TYR A 136 10.23 6.79 -21.04
C TYR A 136 10.76 8.13 -20.50
N SER A 137 11.23 8.99 -21.40
CA SER A 137 11.53 10.39 -21.11
C SER A 137 10.69 11.31 -21.98
N TYR A 138 10.32 12.46 -21.44
CA TYR A 138 9.70 13.57 -22.16
C TYR A 138 10.62 14.79 -22.10
N ASP A 139 11.01 15.32 -23.25
CA ASP A 139 11.88 16.49 -23.38
C ASP A 139 11.04 17.76 -23.55
N PHE A 140 11.23 18.74 -22.67
CA PHE A 140 10.41 19.96 -22.63
C PHE A 140 10.69 20.92 -23.79
N GLU A 141 11.90 20.91 -24.40
CA GLU A 141 12.24 21.80 -25.51
C GLU A 141 11.61 21.31 -26.82
N SER A 142 11.72 20.01 -27.11
CA SER A 142 11.20 19.42 -28.34
C SER A 142 9.74 18.96 -28.23
N GLY A 143 9.26 18.64 -27.03
CA GLY A 143 7.98 17.98 -26.80
C GLY A 143 7.97 16.51 -27.23
N GLU A 144 9.12 15.88 -27.39
CA GLU A 144 9.25 14.50 -27.84
C GLU A 144 9.32 13.53 -26.65
N THR A 145 8.59 12.40 -26.78
CA THR A 145 8.68 11.27 -25.84
C THR A 145 9.57 10.18 -26.45
N THR A 146 10.54 9.70 -25.68
CA THR A 146 11.48 8.64 -26.07
C THR A 146 11.39 7.46 -25.10
N LYS A 147 11.29 6.22 -25.62
CA LYS A 147 11.37 4.99 -24.83
C LYS A 147 12.83 4.74 -24.44
N LEU A 148 13.12 4.60 -23.15
CA LEU A 148 14.49 4.40 -22.65
C LEU A 148 14.82 2.92 -22.37
N THR A 149 13.80 2.10 -22.02
CA THR A 149 13.99 0.67 -21.73
C THR A 149 13.01 -0.18 -22.56
N ASP A 150 13.36 -1.44 -22.81
CA ASP A 150 12.53 -2.37 -23.59
C ASP A 150 12.66 -3.79 -23.00
N TYR A 151 12.10 -4.00 -21.80
CA TYR A 151 12.12 -5.27 -21.09
C TYR A 151 10.75 -5.96 -21.18
N GLU A 152 10.75 -7.30 -21.11
CA GLU A 152 9.53 -8.11 -21.05
C GLU A 152 8.90 -8.10 -19.64
N ARG A 153 9.73 -7.91 -18.59
CA ARG A 153 9.30 -7.70 -17.21
C ARG A 153 9.18 -6.22 -16.91
N ALA A 154 8.40 -5.87 -15.90
CA ALA A 154 8.19 -4.50 -15.50
C ALA A 154 9.51 -3.83 -15.04
N VAL A 155 9.66 -2.56 -15.37
CA VAL A 155 10.76 -1.71 -14.89
C VAL A 155 10.22 -0.75 -13.85
N TRP A 156 10.85 -0.72 -12.68
CA TRP A 156 10.42 0.07 -11.53
C TRP A 156 11.50 1.05 -11.06
N GLY A 157 11.09 2.10 -10.36
CA GLY A 157 11.97 2.99 -9.64
C GLY A 157 13.01 3.70 -10.50
N ALA A 158 12.66 4.13 -11.71
CA ALA A 158 13.59 4.79 -12.62
C ALA A 158 13.94 6.21 -12.16
N HIS A 159 15.25 6.47 -11.97
CA HIS A 159 15.75 7.72 -11.42
C HIS A 159 16.93 8.26 -12.18
N LEU A 160 16.88 9.54 -12.55
CA LEU A 160 18.04 10.27 -13.02
C LEU A 160 18.98 10.61 -11.86
N SER A 161 20.29 10.48 -12.11
CA SER A 161 21.31 11.06 -11.24
C SER A 161 21.21 12.59 -11.21
N PRO A 162 21.68 13.28 -10.16
CA PRO A 162 21.61 14.74 -10.05
C PRO A 162 22.27 15.48 -11.23
N ASP A 163 23.36 14.96 -11.76
CA ASP A 163 24.03 15.53 -12.96
C ASP A 163 23.30 15.22 -14.28
N GLY A 164 22.26 14.36 -14.24
CA GLY A 164 21.46 13.97 -15.39
C GLY A 164 22.19 13.05 -16.40
N GLU A 165 23.34 12.46 -16.02
CA GLU A 165 24.15 11.60 -16.90
C GLU A 165 23.74 10.12 -16.82
N HIS A 166 23.16 9.67 -15.68
CA HIS A 166 22.81 8.28 -15.39
C HIS A 166 21.32 8.10 -15.07
N LEU A 167 20.84 6.88 -15.31
CA LEU A 167 19.51 6.39 -14.97
C LEU A 167 19.64 5.12 -14.13
N ALA A 168 19.17 5.11 -12.90
CA ALA A 168 19.04 3.91 -12.08
C ALA A 168 17.61 3.38 -12.12
N TYR A 169 17.43 2.06 -12.14
CA TYR A 169 16.12 1.40 -12.14
C TYR A 169 16.24 -0.05 -11.67
N ALA A 170 15.11 -0.71 -11.43
CA ALA A 170 15.04 -2.13 -11.12
C ALA A 170 14.22 -2.88 -12.17
N THR A 171 14.66 -4.10 -12.53
CA THR A 171 13.94 -5.03 -13.41
C THR A 171 14.43 -6.45 -13.22
N ASN A 172 13.80 -7.40 -13.91
CA ASN A 172 14.15 -8.82 -13.87
C ASN A 172 14.40 -9.34 -15.30
N GLU A 173 15.60 -9.85 -15.57
CA GLU A 173 15.95 -10.51 -16.83
C GLU A 173 16.15 -12.04 -16.67
N THR A 174 15.81 -12.60 -15.51
CA THR A 174 15.95 -14.03 -15.24
C THR A 174 14.63 -14.77 -15.47
N ASP A 175 14.70 -16.12 -15.49
CA ASP A 175 13.51 -16.97 -15.53
C ASP A 175 12.86 -17.12 -14.12
N ASP A 176 13.53 -16.61 -13.07
CA ASP A 176 13.02 -16.62 -11.71
C ASP A 176 12.11 -15.40 -11.49
N PHE A 177 10.84 -15.63 -11.20
CA PHE A 177 9.85 -14.57 -11.06
C PHE A 177 10.04 -13.73 -9.78
N ASP A 178 10.76 -14.26 -8.79
CA ASP A 178 11.03 -13.55 -7.53
C ASP A 178 12.18 -12.59 -7.62
N ASN A 179 13.02 -12.79 -8.65
CA ASN A 179 14.22 -11.98 -8.83
C ASN A 179 13.90 -10.54 -9.21
N GLN A 180 14.60 -9.60 -8.61
CA GLN A 180 14.68 -8.22 -9.06
C GLN A 180 16.11 -7.71 -8.90
N ASP A 181 16.66 -7.11 -9.93
CA ASP A 181 18.02 -6.57 -9.94
C ASP A 181 18.05 -5.06 -10.11
N ALA A 182 19.02 -4.41 -9.45
CA ALA A 182 19.34 -3.00 -9.66
C ALA A 182 20.21 -2.80 -10.91
N TYR A 183 19.83 -1.83 -11.73
CA TYR A 183 20.52 -1.45 -12.96
C TYR A 183 20.92 0.01 -12.96
N ILE A 184 22.02 0.32 -13.67
CA ILE A 184 22.39 1.67 -14.08
C ILE A 184 22.57 1.67 -15.60
N ALA A 185 22.06 2.73 -16.26
CA ALA A 185 22.28 3.01 -17.68
C ALA A 185 22.72 4.46 -17.86
N ASP A 186 23.16 4.82 -19.07
CA ASP A 186 23.25 6.21 -19.45
C ASP A 186 21.84 6.83 -19.46
N ALA A 187 21.73 8.12 -19.25
CA ALA A 187 20.43 8.78 -19.08
C ALA A 187 19.52 8.77 -20.33
N ASP A 188 20.04 8.32 -21.47
CA ASP A 188 19.26 8.04 -22.70
C ASP A 188 18.82 6.57 -22.83
N GLY A 189 19.04 5.76 -21.77
CA GLY A 189 18.74 4.33 -21.72
C GLY A 189 19.81 3.44 -22.36
N SER A 190 20.86 4.01 -22.95
CA SER A 190 21.95 3.22 -23.53
C SER A 190 22.87 2.63 -22.46
N ASN A 191 23.64 1.59 -22.84
CA ASN A 191 24.62 0.93 -21.99
C ASN A 191 24.08 0.41 -20.62
N PRO A 192 22.90 -0.26 -20.58
CA PRO A 192 22.38 -0.77 -19.32
C PRO A 192 23.34 -1.79 -18.70
N ARG A 193 23.50 -1.73 -17.39
CA ARG A 193 24.36 -2.60 -16.61
C ARG A 193 23.66 -3.07 -15.34
N ASN A 194 23.50 -4.38 -15.19
CA ASN A 194 23.10 -5.00 -13.92
C ASN A 194 24.23 -4.79 -12.90
N LEU A 195 23.89 -4.36 -11.69
CA LEU A 195 24.88 -4.14 -10.62
C LEU A 195 25.33 -5.44 -9.93
N GLU A 196 24.61 -6.55 -10.16
CA GLU A 196 24.91 -7.88 -9.62
C GLU A 196 25.10 -7.87 -8.08
N LEU A 197 24.24 -7.15 -7.35
CA LEU A 197 24.36 -6.95 -5.90
C LEU A 197 23.70 -8.05 -5.08
N GLY A 198 22.61 -8.63 -5.57
CA GLY A 198 21.84 -9.70 -4.94
C GLY A 198 22.14 -11.08 -5.52
N GLU A 199 21.58 -12.12 -4.90
CA GLU A 199 21.51 -13.47 -5.48
C GLU A 199 20.25 -13.62 -6.29
N VAL A 200 20.22 -14.52 -7.27
CA VAL A 200 19.00 -14.82 -8.07
C VAL A 200 17.88 -15.28 -7.13
N GLY A 201 16.71 -14.71 -7.30
CA GLY A 201 15.53 -14.90 -6.43
C GLY A 201 15.42 -13.84 -5.33
N ALA A 202 16.43 -12.99 -5.12
CA ALA A 202 16.35 -11.87 -4.21
C ALA A 202 15.82 -10.60 -4.92
N GLU A 203 15.26 -9.69 -4.13
CA GLU A 203 14.87 -8.37 -4.59
C GLU A 203 15.96 -7.36 -4.25
N CYS A 204 16.56 -6.78 -5.28
CA CYS A 204 17.51 -5.69 -5.16
C CYS A 204 17.08 -4.51 -6.02
N GLY A 205 17.09 -3.30 -5.48
CA GLY A 205 16.65 -2.11 -6.20
C GLY A 205 17.34 -0.82 -5.74
N PRO A 206 17.38 0.21 -6.59
CA PRO A 206 17.86 1.53 -6.23
C PRO A 206 16.83 2.24 -5.33
N ALA A 207 17.33 3.02 -4.37
CA ALA A 207 16.52 3.84 -3.48
C ALA A 207 16.74 5.34 -3.70
N ASP A 208 17.99 5.80 -3.82
CA ASP A 208 18.30 7.21 -4.01
C ASP A 208 19.73 7.42 -4.53
N TRP A 209 19.98 8.55 -5.16
CA TRP A 209 21.32 9.01 -5.54
C TRP A 209 21.95 9.86 -4.46
N SER A 210 23.28 9.76 -4.28
CA SER A 210 24.00 10.74 -3.47
C SER A 210 23.94 12.12 -4.13
N PRO A 211 24.03 13.22 -3.37
CA PRO A 211 23.96 14.57 -3.92
C PRO A 211 25.04 14.86 -4.98
N ASP A 212 26.22 14.21 -4.90
CA ASP A 212 27.29 14.31 -5.90
C ASP A 212 27.08 13.40 -7.11
N GLY A 213 26.11 12.48 -7.08
CA GLY A 213 25.82 11.53 -8.16
C GLY A 213 26.79 10.36 -8.29
N ASP A 214 27.81 10.28 -7.43
CA ASP A 214 28.85 9.25 -7.52
C ASP A 214 28.48 7.93 -6.81
N ARG A 215 27.41 7.93 -6.00
CA ARG A 215 26.95 6.77 -5.21
C ARG A 215 25.44 6.56 -5.34
N LEU A 216 25.01 5.31 -5.19
CA LEU A 216 23.63 4.89 -5.23
C LEU A 216 23.27 4.20 -3.90
N LEU A 217 22.24 4.67 -3.21
CA LEU A 217 21.61 3.94 -2.11
C LEU A 217 20.78 2.81 -2.71
N VAL A 218 20.96 1.62 -2.20
CA VAL A 218 20.28 0.40 -2.68
C VAL A 218 19.67 -0.37 -1.52
N SER A 219 18.64 -1.17 -1.83
CA SER A 219 18.06 -2.15 -0.92
C SER A 219 18.27 -3.55 -1.48
N ASP A 220 18.43 -4.55 -0.61
CA ASP A 220 18.62 -5.96 -0.98
C ASP A 220 18.12 -6.87 0.13
N ASN A 221 17.44 -7.97 -0.21
CA ASN A 221 16.94 -8.96 0.75
C ASN A 221 17.58 -10.36 0.60
N THR A 222 18.78 -10.44 -0.04
CA THR A 222 19.52 -11.69 -0.16
C THR A 222 19.72 -12.43 1.16
N PRO A 223 20.00 -11.77 2.32
CA PRO A 223 20.19 -12.47 3.59
C PRO A 223 18.90 -12.87 4.33
N ASP A 224 17.74 -12.88 3.70
CA ASP A 224 16.40 -12.97 4.26
C ASP A 224 15.89 -11.60 4.75
N LEU A 225 16.39 -11.06 5.86
CA LEU A 225 16.05 -9.69 6.28
C LEU A 225 16.66 -8.68 5.30
N GLY A 226 15.84 -7.74 4.86
CA GLY A 226 16.25 -6.64 4.00
C GLY A 226 17.36 -5.80 4.63
N ARG A 227 18.20 -5.23 3.80
CA ARG A 227 19.30 -4.34 4.21
C ARG A 227 19.46 -3.17 3.26
N ALA A 228 19.88 -2.05 3.78
CA ALA A 228 20.31 -0.90 2.98
C ALA A 228 21.81 -0.99 2.68
N GLY A 229 22.24 -0.45 1.55
CA GLY A 229 23.65 -0.38 1.17
C GLY A 229 23.95 0.82 0.31
N VAL A 230 25.20 1.26 0.29
CA VAL A 230 25.68 2.33 -0.58
C VAL A 230 26.65 1.74 -1.59
N TYR A 231 26.27 1.80 -2.85
CA TYR A 231 27.09 1.37 -4.00
C TYR A 231 27.87 2.58 -4.53
N ASP A 232 29.18 2.41 -4.72
CA ASP A 232 30.09 3.43 -5.25
C ASP A 232 30.39 3.14 -6.72
N LEU A 233 30.03 4.09 -7.60
CA LEU A 233 30.18 3.94 -9.05
C LEU A 233 31.64 3.90 -9.51
N GLY A 234 32.54 4.52 -8.77
CA GLY A 234 33.96 4.62 -9.12
C GLY A 234 34.74 3.36 -8.80
N THR A 235 34.31 2.60 -7.77
CA THR A 235 34.97 1.38 -7.32
C THR A 235 34.24 0.10 -7.69
N ASP A 236 32.96 0.18 -8.09
CA ASP A 236 32.03 -0.95 -8.28
C ASP A 236 31.89 -1.82 -7.00
N GLU A 237 31.92 -1.18 -5.81
CA GLU A 237 31.76 -1.86 -4.54
C GLU A 237 30.51 -1.35 -3.80
N VAL A 238 29.82 -2.26 -3.11
CA VAL A 238 28.72 -1.92 -2.19
C VAL A 238 29.17 -2.04 -0.74
N ARG A 239 28.80 -1.07 0.07
CA ARG A 239 28.92 -1.11 1.53
C ARG A 239 27.54 -1.30 2.13
N TRP A 240 27.27 -2.49 2.67
CA TRP A 240 26.06 -2.78 3.41
C TRP A 240 26.07 -2.11 4.78
N LEU A 241 24.90 -1.64 5.22
CA LEU A 241 24.65 -0.96 6.48
C LEU A 241 23.92 -1.88 7.46
N GLY A 242 23.86 -1.47 8.73
CA GLY A 242 23.15 -2.24 9.77
C GLY A 242 23.90 -3.50 10.21
N ASP A 243 23.28 -4.24 11.13
CA ASP A 243 23.80 -5.48 11.73
C ASP A 243 23.03 -6.74 11.30
N GLY A 244 21.94 -6.57 10.52
CA GLY A 244 21.10 -7.66 10.03
C GLY A 244 20.12 -8.22 11.08
N GLU A 245 19.86 -7.48 12.17
CA GLU A 245 18.88 -7.89 13.19
C GLU A 245 17.45 -7.50 12.83
N TYR A 246 17.26 -6.58 11.87
CA TYR A 246 15.97 -6.02 11.46
C TYR A 246 15.79 -6.07 9.95
N ASP A 247 14.55 -6.06 9.51
CA ASP A 247 14.19 -5.88 8.10
C ASP A 247 14.30 -4.39 7.76
N GLU A 248 15.29 -4.03 6.91
CA GLU A 248 15.59 -2.64 6.57
C GLU A 248 15.62 -2.41 5.07
N SER A 249 15.26 -1.19 4.66
CA SER A 249 15.35 -0.74 3.26
C SER A 249 15.91 0.68 3.18
N GLY A 250 16.70 0.97 2.15
CA GLY A 250 17.18 2.31 1.86
C GLY A 250 16.02 3.27 1.56
N VAL A 251 16.10 4.49 2.08
CA VAL A 251 15.09 5.53 1.88
C VAL A 251 15.67 6.68 1.06
N SER A 252 16.65 7.42 1.61
CA SER A 252 17.27 8.54 0.90
C SER A 252 18.61 8.95 1.49
N PHE A 253 19.40 9.68 0.73
CA PHE A 253 20.51 10.47 1.29
C PHE A 253 19.96 11.67 2.06
N VAL A 254 20.52 11.93 3.24
CA VAL A 254 20.34 13.19 3.97
C VAL A 254 21.36 14.21 3.47
N ASP A 255 22.59 13.76 3.29
CA ASP A 255 23.73 14.49 2.75
C ASP A 255 24.81 13.50 2.28
N GLU A 256 26.00 13.99 1.93
CA GLU A 256 27.13 13.16 1.47
C GLU A 256 27.60 12.11 2.49
N THR A 257 27.25 12.26 3.76
CA THR A 257 27.77 11.46 4.87
C THR A 257 26.71 10.68 5.63
N ARG A 258 25.44 10.93 5.36
CA ARG A 258 24.33 10.31 6.09
C ARG A 258 23.24 9.83 5.14
N VAL A 259 22.66 8.68 5.45
CA VAL A 259 21.48 8.12 4.75
C VAL A 259 20.40 7.76 5.75
N LEU A 260 19.15 7.75 5.29
CA LEU A 260 18.00 7.20 5.98
C LEU A 260 17.71 5.81 5.43
N ALA A 261 17.36 4.91 6.34
CA ALA A 261 16.74 3.61 6.05
C ALA A 261 15.43 3.49 6.83
N SER A 262 14.46 2.76 6.30
CA SER A 262 13.32 2.26 7.07
C SER A 262 13.70 0.99 7.80
N ARG A 263 13.15 0.80 9.00
CA ARG A 263 13.33 -0.40 9.84
C ARG A 263 11.98 -0.91 10.29
N ASP A 264 11.73 -2.17 10.01
CA ASP A 264 10.48 -2.84 10.34
C ASP A 264 10.66 -3.82 11.51
N ARG A 265 9.74 -3.77 12.48
CA ARG A 265 9.65 -4.68 13.62
C ARG A 265 8.26 -4.62 14.27
N ASP A 266 7.68 -5.76 14.61
CA ASP A 266 6.44 -5.84 15.43
C ASP A 266 5.30 -4.91 14.96
N ALA A 267 5.07 -4.88 13.65
CA ALA A 267 4.11 -3.98 12.98
C ALA A 267 4.40 -2.48 13.15
N VAL A 268 5.64 -2.11 13.42
CA VAL A 268 6.14 -0.72 13.51
C VAL A 268 7.10 -0.47 12.36
N THR A 269 7.06 0.73 11.76
CA THR A 269 8.08 1.20 10.81
C THR A 269 8.73 2.46 11.36
N MET A 270 10.01 2.39 11.66
CA MET A 270 10.80 3.52 12.11
C MET A 270 11.85 3.91 11.08
N LEU A 271 12.37 5.12 11.16
CA LEU A 271 13.51 5.55 10.35
C LEU A 271 14.79 5.46 11.16
N VAL A 272 15.85 5.02 10.49
CA VAL A 272 17.21 4.93 11.02
C VAL A 272 18.11 5.84 10.21
N VAL A 273 18.87 6.71 10.86
CA VAL A 273 19.93 7.47 10.21
C VAL A 273 21.26 6.73 10.39
N TYR A 274 21.94 6.44 9.28
CA TYR A 274 23.26 5.86 9.23
C TYR A 274 24.31 6.91 8.91
N ASP A 275 25.40 6.95 9.71
CA ASP A 275 26.59 7.72 9.42
C ASP A 275 27.54 6.88 8.54
N LEU A 276 27.81 7.35 7.33
CA LEU A 276 28.61 6.61 6.35
C LEU A 276 30.12 6.62 6.66
N GLU A 277 30.62 7.48 7.55
CA GLU A 277 32.02 7.46 7.96
C GLU A 277 32.26 6.36 9.01
N THR A 278 31.38 6.27 10.02
CA THR A 278 31.51 5.31 11.12
C THR A 278 30.80 3.98 10.83
N GLY A 279 29.68 4.00 10.12
CA GLY A 279 28.78 2.85 9.90
C GLY A 279 27.76 2.68 11.01
N ASP A 280 27.71 3.58 11.99
CA ASP A 280 26.78 3.53 13.09
C ASP A 280 25.37 3.94 12.62
N GLY A 281 24.35 3.17 12.99
CA GLY A 281 22.94 3.49 12.78
C GLY A 281 22.26 3.95 14.07
N ARG A 282 21.37 4.94 13.96
CA ARG A 282 20.57 5.43 15.07
C ARG A 282 19.11 5.57 14.64
N GLU A 283 18.22 4.86 15.31
CA GLU A 283 16.76 5.01 15.13
C GLU A 283 16.32 6.40 15.63
N LEU A 284 15.40 7.04 14.91
CA LEU A 284 14.86 8.34 15.30
C LEU A 284 13.96 8.17 16.53
N ASP A 285 14.09 9.09 17.50
CA ASP A 285 13.31 9.06 18.76
C ASP A 285 11.89 9.61 18.52
N LEU A 286 11.02 8.73 18.00
CA LEU A 286 9.60 8.98 17.75
C LEU A 286 8.75 7.95 18.53
N PRO A 287 7.49 8.26 18.86
CA PRO A 287 6.56 7.25 19.37
C PRO A 287 6.44 6.05 18.43
N GLU A 288 6.27 4.83 18.98
CA GLU A 288 6.06 3.64 18.17
C GLU A 288 4.85 3.80 17.25
N GLY A 289 5.05 3.57 15.96
CA GLY A 289 4.06 3.76 14.93
C GLY A 289 4.65 3.56 13.54
N VAL A 290 4.20 4.35 12.59
CA VAL A 290 4.74 4.35 11.22
C VAL A 290 5.31 5.72 10.91
N ALA A 291 6.62 5.76 10.63
CA ALA A 291 7.34 6.92 10.14
C ALA A 291 7.72 6.71 8.67
N SER A 292 7.37 7.65 7.79
CA SER A 292 7.69 7.57 6.36
C SER A 292 8.02 8.95 5.79
N THR A 293 8.88 9.01 4.79
CA THR A 293 9.27 10.28 4.12
C THR A 293 8.42 10.62 2.91
N GLY A 294 7.29 9.94 2.71
CA GLY A 294 6.47 10.03 1.52
C GLY A 294 6.90 9.01 0.46
N MET A 295 6.27 9.06 -0.73
CA MET A 295 6.64 8.13 -1.81
C MET A 295 7.94 8.56 -2.50
N TRP A 296 8.62 7.58 -2.94
CA TRP A 296 9.93 7.44 -3.62
C TRP A 296 10.56 8.73 -4.18
N PHE A 297 11.87 8.89 -3.88
CA PHE A 297 12.82 9.72 -4.64
C PHE A 297 12.64 11.24 -4.46
N SER A 298 12.35 11.65 -3.26
CA SER A 298 12.39 13.03 -2.85
C SER A 298 13.25 13.10 -1.60
N ALA A 299 14.38 13.79 -1.65
CA ALA A 299 15.18 13.99 -0.45
C ALA A 299 14.32 14.70 0.60
N PRO A 300 14.08 14.11 1.78
CA PRO A 300 13.14 14.63 2.76
C PRO A 300 13.76 15.76 3.60
N VAL A 301 14.79 16.43 3.09
CA VAL A 301 15.56 17.45 3.82
C VAL A 301 15.13 18.83 3.41
N ILE A 302 14.71 19.65 4.36
CA ILE A 302 14.32 21.04 4.13
C ILE A 302 15.50 22.02 4.31
N ALA A 303 15.31 23.30 3.95
CA ALA A 303 16.36 24.30 3.84
C ALA A 303 17.21 24.50 5.12
N ASP A 304 16.65 24.25 6.30
CA ASP A 304 17.36 24.35 7.58
C ASP A 304 18.10 23.05 7.99
N GLY A 305 18.02 22.00 7.14
CA GLY A 305 18.71 20.72 7.34
C GLY A 305 17.95 19.70 8.17
N ARG A 306 16.70 19.98 8.58
CA ARG A 306 15.84 18.99 9.25
C ARG A 306 15.27 18.02 8.24
N VAL A 307 14.96 16.81 8.71
CA VAL A 307 14.26 15.77 7.94
C VAL A 307 12.77 15.87 8.18
N VAL A 308 11.98 16.01 7.12
CA VAL A 308 10.52 16.00 7.23
C VAL A 308 9.98 14.62 6.89
N LEU A 309 9.07 14.14 7.73
CA LEU A 309 8.45 12.83 7.59
C LEU A 309 6.98 12.88 8.00
N GLN A 310 6.19 11.95 7.51
CA GLN A 310 4.87 11.63 8.06
C GLN A 310 5.04 10.66 9.23
N HIS A 311 4.33 10.90 10.31
CA HIS A 311 4.28 9.99 11.45
C HIS A 311 2.83 9.74 11.88
N THR A 312 2.50 8.50 12.19
CA THR A 312 1.17 8.07 12.64
C THR A 312 1.29 6.94 13.66
N THR A 313 0.31 6.83 14.54
CA THR A 313 0.15 5.69 15.46
C THR A 313 -1.30 5.19 15.38
N PRO A 314 -1.70 4.09 15.99
CA PRO A 314 -3.09 3.64 15.96
C PRO A 314 -4.12 4.69 16.39
N THR A 315 -3.77 5.54 17.35
CA THR A 315 -4.65 6.60 17.87
C THR A 315 -4.37 7.98 17.33
N ARG A 316 -3.26 8.16 16.59
CA ARG A 316 -2.85 9.45 16.03
C ARG A 316 -2.84 9.38 14.52
N ARG A 317 -3.62 10.27 13.91
CA ARG A 317 -3.69 10.44 12.47
C ARG A 317 -2.36 10.95 11.92
N PRO A 318 -2.05 10.71 10.62
CA PRO A 318 -0.80 11.16 10.04
C PRO A 318 -0.57 12.66 10.20
N GLU A 319 0.61 13.03 10.70
CA GLU A 319 1.10 14.40 10.87
C GLU A 319 2.41 14.58 10.10
N LEU A 320 2.71 15.78 9.61
CA LEU A 320 4.03 16.12 9.10
C LEU A 320 4.87 16.65 10.25
N VAL A 321 6.01 16.03 10.48
CA VAL A 321 6.97 16.42 11.51
C VAL A 321 8.33 16.74 10.88
N ALA A 322 8.99 17.77 11.38
CA ALA A 322 10.38 18.10 11.05
C ALA A 322 11.29 17.63 12.18
N TYR A 323 12.20 16.72 11.87
CA TYR A 323 13.12 16.10 12.81
C TYR A 323 14.53 16.69 12.69
N ASP A 324 15.07 17.20 13.80
CA ASP A 324 16.45 17.67 13.89
C ASP A 324 17.37 16.49 14.27
N LEU A 325 18.19 16.04 13.32
CA LEU A 325 19.12 14.93 13.52
C LEU A 325 20.28 15.26 14.49
N ALA A 326 20.56 16.54 14.73
CA ALA A 326 21.66 16.97 15.60
C ALA A 326 21.24 17.02 17.07
N ASP A 327 20.04 17.54 17.33
CA ASP A 327 19.51 17.70 18.68
C ASP A 327 18.60 16.53 19.11
N ASP A 328 18.22 15.65 18.18
CA ASP A 328 17.34 14.48 18.38
C ASP A 328 15.94 14.88 18.89
N GLU A 329 15.41 15.96 18.32
CA GLU A 329 14.11 16.54 18.65
C GLU A 329 13.29 16.73 17.36
N TYR A 330 11.96 16.74 17.49
CA TYR A 330 11.07 17.03 16.37
C TYR A 330 10.00 18.06 16.74
N GLU A 331 9.48 18.75 15.72
CA GLU A 331 8.30 19.60 15.82
C GLU A 331 7.29 19.26 14.73
N THR A 332 6.01 19.40 15.01
CA THR A 332 4.96 19.18 14.03
C THR A 332 4.83 20.41 13.12
N LEU A 333 4.99 20.22 11.80
CA LEU A 333 4.80 21.26 10.79
C LEU A 333 3.33 21.36 10.35
N LEU A 334 2.64 20.23 10.24
CA LEU A 334 1.22 20.16 9.91
C LEU A 334 0.55 19.15 10.82
N GLU A 335 -0.28 19.65 11.73
CA GLU A 335 -1.03 18.83 12.69
C GLU A 335 -2.23 18.17 12.00
N ALA A 336 -2.57 16.96 12.44
CA ALA A 336 -3.77 16.29 12.02
C ALA A 336 -5.02 16.93 12.66
N GLU A 337 -6.09 17.05 11.88
CA GLU A 337 -7.39 17.49 12.39
C GLU A 337 -8.22 16.29 12.84
N TYR A 338 -8.83 16.39 14.02
CA TYR A 338 -9.65 15.33 14.63
C TYR A 338 -11.14 15.65 14.64
N GLY A 339 -11.56 16.79 14.07
CA GLY A 339 -12.96 17.21 14.08
C GLY A 339 -13.56 17.28 15.50
N PRO A 340 -14.63 16.52 15.80
CA PRO A 340 -15.20 16.48 17.14
C PRO A 340 -14.51 15.49 18.10
N PHE A 341 -13.48 14.77 17.65
CA PHE A 341 -12.79 13.72 18.42
C PHE A 341 -11.47 14.21 18.99
N GLU A 342 -10.97 13.46 19.97
CA GLU A 342 -9.61 13.58 20.51
C GLU A 342 -8.85 12.27 20.24
N PRO A 343 -7.51 12.25 20.21
CA PRO A 343 -6.74 11.01 20.00
C PRO A 343 -7.12 9.86 20.94
N ASP A 344 -7.49 10.17 22.19
CA ASP A 344 -7.89 9.18 23.19
C ASP A 344 -9.29 8.57 22.96
N ASP A 345 -10.05 9.08 21.99
CA ASP A 345 -11.33 8.49 21.58
C ASP A 345 -11.15 7.29 20.62
N PHE A 346 -9.96 7.13 20.04
CA PHE A 346 -9.64 6.07 19.10
C PHE A 346 -9.05 4.84 19.79
N ALA A 347 -9.33 3.66 19.23
CA ALA A 347 -8.80 2.40 19.75
C ALA A 347 -7.31 2.25 19.47
N ASP A 348 -6.54 1.84 20.49
CA ASP A 348 -5.14 1.48 20.34
C ASP A 348 -4.99 0.02 19.91
N ALA A 349 -3.83 -0.35 19.34
CA ALA A 349 -3.55 -1.68 18.83
C ALA A 349 -2.69 -2.50 19.82
N GLU A 350 -3.15 -3.68 20.19
CA GLU A 350 -2.32 -4.71 20.82
C GLU A 350 -1.70 -5.58 19.72
N TYR A 351 -0.37 -5.55 19.56
CA TYR A 351 0.34 -6.47 18.66
C TYR A 351 0.73 -7.74 19.42
N PHE A 352 0.54 -8.90 18.78
CA PHE A 352 0.96 -10.21 19.29
C PHE A 352 1.27 -11.15 18.13
N THR A 353 1.92 -12.27 18.42
CA THR A 353 2.16 -13.35 17.46
C THR A 353 1.38 -14.59 17.84
N VAL A 354 1.03 -15.38 16.82
CA VAL A 354 0.29 -16.65 16.94
C VAL A 354 1.02 -17.70 16.13
N GLU A 355 1.18 -18.90 16.67
CA GLU A 355 1.67 -20.05 15.92
C GLU A 355 0.59 -20.49 14.92
N SER A 356 0.95 -20.60 13.65
CA SER A 356 0.03 -21.01 12.59
C SER A 356 -0.33 -22.49 12.73
N ASP A 357 -1.63 -22.81 12.67
CA ASP A 357 -2.10 -24.20 12.62
C ASP A 357 -1.93 -24.83 11.21
N GLY A 358 -1.49 -24.04 10.23
CA GLY A 358 -1.36 -24.46 8.84
C GLY A 358 -2.71 -24.68 8.14
N VAL A 359 -2.70 -25.42 7.04
CA VAL A 359 -3.92 -25.71 6.27
C VAL A 359 -4.63 -26.93 6.86
N PRO A 360 -5.95 -26.87 7.15
CA PRO A 360 -6.71 -28.05 7.62
C PRO A 360 -6.61 -29.22 6.65
N GLU A 361 -6.52 -30.45 7.16
CA GLU A 361 -6.54 -31.69 6.32
C GLU A 361 -7.77 -31.78 5.41
N THR A 362 -8.84 -31.08 5.75
CA THR A 362 -10.10 -31.01 5.00
C THR A 362 -10.20 -29.82 4.07
N ALA A 363 -9.11 -29.04 3.94
CA ALA A 363 -9.07 -27.92 3.03
C ALA A 363 -9.47 -28.33 1.61
N GLN A 364 -10.27 -27.50 0.96
CA GLN A 364 -10.81 -27.83 -0.36
C GLN A 364 -9.76 -27.69 -1.45
N HIS A 365 -8.76 -26.85 -1.24
CA HIS A 365 -7.61 -26.71 -2.10
C HIS A 365 -6.49 -27.61 -1.57
N ALA A 366 -6.18 -28.65 -2.31
CA ALA A 366 -5.29 -29.71 -1.88
C ALA A 366 -3.85 -29.52 -2.37
N VAL A 367 -3.22 -28.39 -2.16
CA VAL A 367 -1.77 -28.32 -2.34
C VAL A 367 -1.12 -28.97 -1.12
N GLU A 368 -0.21 -29.92 -1.36
CA GLU A 368 0.60 -30.50 -0.31
C GLU A 368 1.53 -29.44 0.24
N HIS A 369 1.07 -28.74 1.30
CA HIS A 369 1.96 -28.02 2.15
C HIS A 369 2.60 -28.97 3.14
N ASP A 370 3.91 -28.94 3.21
CA ASP A 370 4.60 -29.41 4.40
C ASP A 370 4.16 -28.49 5.55
N PRO A 371 3.50 -29.00 6.60
CA PRO A 371 3.11 -28.15 7.72
C PRO A 371 4.38 -27.56 8.31
N TYR A 372 4.46 -26.21 8.34
CA TYR A 372 5.54 -25.55 9.06
C TYR A 372 5.41 -25.86 10.54
N ASP A 373 6.40 -26.55 11.07
CA ASP A 373 6.48 -26.91 12.48
C ASP A 373 6.85 -25.70 13.32
N GLU A 374 6.45 -24.49 13.15
CA GLU A 374 6.77 -23.33 14.02
C GLU A 374 6.64 -21.97 13.30
N LEU A 375 5.76 -21.82 12.28
CA LEU A 375 5.52 -20.52 11.67
C LEU A 375 4.68 -19.63 12.58
N GLU A 376 5.23 -18.52 13.03
CA GLU A 376 4.47 -17.48 13.72
C GLU A 376 3.94 -16.43 12.76
N ILE A 377 2.67 -16.05 12.90
CA ILE A 377 2.05 -14.93 12.20
C ILE A 377 1.84 -13.76 13.15
N GLY A 378 1.85 -12.53 12.64
CA GLY A 378 1.59 -11.34 13.43
C GLY A 378 0.14 -10.91 13.37
N ALA A 379 -0.39 -10.31 14.43
CA ALA A 379 -1.72 -9.74 14.43
C ALA A 379 -1.82 -8.48 15.30
N LEU A 380 -2.78 -7.62 14.97
CA LEU A 380 -3.12 -6.40 15.70
C LEU A 380 -4.58 -6.48 16.14
N LEU A 381 -4.84 -6.42 17.45
CA LEU A 381 -6.19 -6.41 18.01
C LEU A 381 -6.54 -5.02 18.52
N TYR A 382 -7.63 -4.46 18.01
CA TYR A 382 -8.22 -3.20 18.44
C TYR A 382 -9.46 -3.50 19.28
N ASP A 383 -9.43 -3.10 20.54
CA ASP A 383 -10.55 -3.31 21.48
C ASP A 383 -11.55 -2.16 21.38
N SER A 384 -12.79 -2.45 20.99
CA SER A 384 -13.88 -1.46 20.94
C SER A 384 -14.36 -0.96 22.32
N GLY A 385 -13.99 -1.65 23.40
CA GLY A 385 -14.50 -1.38 24.76
C GLY A 385 -15.87 -1.99 25.07
N GLU A 386 -16.60 -2.52 24.07
CA GLU A 386 -17.89 -3.20 24.28
C GLU A 386 -17.72 -4.60 24.90
N ARG A 387 -18.75 -5.08 25.63
CA ARG A 387 -18.70 -6.36 26.33
C ARG A 387 -20.05 -7.07 26.38
N PRO A 388 -20.22 -8.25 25.73
CA PRO A 388 -19.28 -8.88 24.83
C PRO A 388 -19.16 -8.09 23.52
N SER A 389 -17.96 -8.08 22.91
CA SER A 389 -17.69 -7.35 21.69
C SER A 389 -17.76 -8.27 20.47
N PRO A 390 -18.53 -7.92 19.42
CA PRO A 390 -18.39 -8.60 18.13
C PRO A 390 -16.97 -8.44 17.60
N LEU A 391 -16.50 -9.43 16.83
CA LEU A 391 -15.18 -9.43 16.21
C LEU A 391 -15.26 -9.24 14.70
N ILE A 392 -14.50 -8.28 14.17
CA ILE A 392 -14.23 -8.17 12.74
C ILE A 392 -12.82 -8.68 12.49
N VAL A 393 -12.70 -9.75 11.73
CA VAL A 393 -11.42 -10.27 11.23
C VAL A 393 -11.12 -9.57 9.92
N ASN A 394 -10.00 -8.87 9.87
CA ASN A 394 -9.65 -7.99 8.76
C ASN A 394 -8.29 -8.39 8.14
N PRO A 395 -8.25 -9.33 7.20
CA PRO A 395 -7.06 -9.62 6.42
C PRO A 395 -6.75 -8.46 5.47
N HIS A 396 -5.47 -8.07 5.39
CA HIS A 396 -5.04 -6.96 4.55
C HIS A 396 -5.04 -7.31 3.05
N GLY A 397 -5.00 -6.27 2.22
CA GLY A 397 -4.78 -6.38 0.77
C GLY A 397 -3.31 -6.61 0.42
N GLY A 398 -3.00 -6.69 -0.86
CA GLY A 398 -1.64 -6.91 -1.37
C GLY A 398 -1.58 -8.08 -2.34
N PRO A 399 -1.10 -9.30 -1.99
CA PRO A 399 -0.84 -9.86 -0.65
C PRO A 399 0.45 -9.40 0.03
N MET A 400 1.48 -9.01 -0.74
CA MET A 400 2.75 -8.51 -0.22
C MET A 400 2.58 -7.10 0.37
N ALA A 401 1.96 -7.04 1.53
CA ALA A 401 1.73 -5.85 2.33
C ALA A 401 1.69 -6.26 3.80
N ARG A 402 1.34 -5.37 4.69
CA ARG A 402 1.06 -5.66 6.10
C ARG A 402 0.19 -4.59 6.72
N ASP A 403 -0.50 -4.95 7.78
CA ASP A 403 -1.07 -4.00 8.72
C ASP A 403 -0.02 -3.59 9.74
N SER A 404 -0.03 -2.32 10.12
CA SER A 404 0.97 -1.73 11.01
C SER A 404 0.29 -0.91 12.10
N LYS A 405 1.05 -0.57 13.16
CA LYS A 405 0.60 0.34 14.22
C LYS A 405 0.45 1.77 13.68
N SER A 406 -0.48 1.95 12.76
CA SER A 406 -0.85 3.20 12.11
C SER A 406 -2.33 3.51 12.29
N PHE A 407 -2.74 4.74 12.06
CA PHE A 407 -4.15 5.11 12.08
C PHE A 407 -4.87 4.57 10.84
N ASP A 408 -5.68 3.56 11.02
CA ASP A 408 -6.57 3.04 9.98
C ASP A 408 -8.01 3.53 10.22
N LEU A 409 -8.54 4.31 9.27
CA LEU A 409 -9.85 4.95 9.44
C LEU A 409 -11.00 3.94 9.48
N TYR A 410 -10.95 2.84 8.68
CA TYR A 410 -11.99 1.82 8.68
C TYR A 410 -12.01 1.04 10.00
N THR A 411 -10.86 0.68 10.51
CA THR A 411 -10.70 0.06 11.83
C THR A 411 -11.27 0.96 12.92
N GLN A 412 -10.97 2.26 12.90
CA GLN A 412 -11.49 3.19 13.91
C GLN A 412 -13.00 3.42 13.78
N VAL A 413 -13.55 3.45 12.56
CA VAL A 413 -15.00 3.47 12.35
C VAL A 413 -15.65 2.25 12.99
N LEU A 414 -15.15 1.05 12.73
CA LEU A 414 -15.68 -0.19 13.29
C LEU A 414 -15.56 -0.22 14.82
N ALA A 415 -14.41 0.18 15.38
CA ALA A 415 -14.20 0.24 16.82
C ALA A 415 -15.17 1.21 17.50
N MET A 416 -15.38 2.40 16.94
CA MET A 416 -16.35 3.37 17.43
C MET A 416 -17.82 2.91 17.29
N ARG A 417 -18.08 1.94 16.39
CA ARG A 417 -19.40 1.29 16.24
C ARG A 417 -19.57 0.08 17.16
N GLY A 418 -18.57 -0.21 18.00
CA GLY A 418 -18.60 -1.26 19.03
C GLY A 418 -18.15 -2.64 18.52
N TYR A 419 -17.43 -2.69 17.41
CA TYR A 419 -16.81 -3.91 16.87
C TYR A 419 -15.32 -3.90 17.19
N SER A 420 -14.80 -4.94 17.85
CA SER A 420 -13.36 -5.12 17.94
C SER A 420 -12.82 -5.62 16.61
N VAL A 421 -11.62 -5.18 16.23
CA VAL A 421 -11.03 -5.49 14.91
C VAL A 421 -9.72 -6.24 15.11
N LEU A 422 -9.57 -7.36 14.41
CA LEU A 422 -8.35 -8.16 14.32
C LEU A 422 -7.78 -8.02 12.91
N GLN A 423 -6.69 -7.28 12.78
CA GLN A 423 -5.89 -7.24 11.56
C GLN A 423 -4.87 -8.38 11.59
N VAL A 424 -4.74 -9.12 10.50
CA VAL A 424 -3.91 -10.34 10.45
C VAL A 424 -2.81 -10.18 9.41
N ASN A 425 -1.54 -10.22 9.88
CA ASN A 425 -0.36 -10.30 9.04
C ASN A 425 -0.01 -11.78 8.80
N TYR A 426 -0.75 -12.39 7.87
CA TYR A 426 -0.60 -13.78 7.47
C TYR A 426 0.74 -14.03 6.75
N ARG A 427 1.13 -15.29 6.54
CA ARG A 427 2.32 -15.63 5.71
C ARG A 427 2.23 -14.91 4.36
N GLY A 428 3.37 -14.44 3.85
CA GLY A 428 3.40 -13.60 2.66
C GLY A 428 3.38 -12.10 2.96
N SER A 429 3.09 -11.68 4.20
CA SER A 429 3.18 -10.28 4.61
C SER A 429 4.62 -9.78 4.62
N THR A 430 4.81 -8.47 4.42
CA THR A 430 6.14 -7.82 4.46
C THR A 430 6.59 -7.48 5.88
N GLY A 431 7.89 -7.12 6.03
CA GLY A 431 8.48 -6.66 7.30
C GLY A 431 8.91 -7.78 8.25
N ARG A 432 9.01 -9.01 7.73
CA ARG A 432 9.50 -10.19 8.46
C ARG A 432 10.50 -11.04 7.66
N GLY A 433 11.13 -10.40 6.68
CA GLY A 433 12.10 -11.03 5.81
C GLY A 433 11.50 -11.63 4.53
N ARG A 434 12.40 -12.04 3.64
CA ARG A 434 12.09 -12.64 2.34
C ARG A 434 11.45 -14.02 2.47
N GLU A 435 12.02 -14.89 3.32
CA GLU A 435 11.52 -16.25 3.50
C GLU A 435 10.04 -16.25 3.94
N PHE A 436 9.65 -15.37 4.86
CA PHE A 436 8.25 -15.24 5.27
C PHE A 436 7.33 -14.69 4.16
N LYS A 437 7.82 -13.77 3.35
CA LYS A 437 7.09 -13.23 2.19
C LYS A 437 6.91 -14.27 1.10
N GLU A 438 7.93 -15.09 0.84
CA GLU A 438 7.93 -16.14 -0.19
C GLU A 438 7.06 -17.36 0.16
N GLU A 439 6.56 -17.48 1.40
CA GLU A 439 5.60 -18.50 1.81
C GLU A 439 4.31 -18.58 0.97
N LEU A 440 4.02 -17.54 0.17
CA LEU A 440 2.91 -17.50 -0.78
C LEU A 440 3.26 -18.04 -2.17
N LEU A 441 4.55 -18.30 -2.46
CA LEU A 441 4.95 -18.81 -3.76
C LEU A 441 4.30 -20.17 -4.02
N ASP A 442 3.71 -20.29 -5.21
CA ASP A 442 2.94 -21.47 -5.60
C ASP A 442 1.72 -21.82 -4.73
N ASP A 443 1.37 -20.95 -3.74
CA ASP A 443 0.32 -21.25 -2.75
C ASP A 443 -0.69 -20.11 -2.51
N TRP A 444 -0.73 -19.10 -3.32
CA TRP A 444 -1.73 -18.04 -3.25
C TRP A 444 -3.16 -18.60 -3.14
N GLY A 445 -3.92 -18.21 -2.10
CA GLY A 445 -5.23 -18.78 -1.76
C GLY A 445 -5.15 -20.12 -1.00
N GLY A 446 -4.00 -20.39 -0.39
CA GLY A 446 -3.71 -21.64 0.33
C GLY A 446 -3.58 -21.45 1.84
N ALA A 447 -2.37 -21.67 2.33
CA ALA A 447 -2.10 -21.70 3.76
C ALA A 447 -2.32 -20.37 4.48
N GLU A 448 -2.12 -19.24 3.81
CA GLU A 448 -2.38 -17.91 4.38
C GLU A 448 -3.86 -17.72 4.76
N GLN A 449 -4.78 -18.43 4.10
CA GLN A 449 -6.18 -18.42 4.50
C GLN A 449 -6.41 -19.18 5.82
N GLY A 450 -5.61 -20.21 6.06
CA GLY A 450 -5.55 -20.89 7.36
C GLY A 450 -5.01 -19.99 8.47
N ASP A 451 -4.00 -19.17 8.17
CA ASP A 451 -3.45 -18.21 9.12
C ASP A 451 -4.50 -17.19 9.60
N VAL A 452 -5.36 -16.70 8.68
CA VAL A 452 -6.45 -15.78 9.01
C VAL A 452 -7.44 -16.44 9.98
N ALA A 453 -7.84 -17.68 9.72
CA ALA A 453 -8.74 -18.44 10.60
C ALA A 453 -8.09 -18.73 11.96
N THR A 454 -6.83 -19.20 11.97
CA THR A 454 -6.05 -19.47 13.19
C THR A 454 -5.96 -18.24 14.10
N ALA A 455 -5.67 -17.05 13.54
CA ALA A 455 -5.61 -15.81 14.32
C ALA A 455 -6.97 -15.45 14.94
N ALA A 456 -8.07 -15.65 14.19
CA ALA A 456 -9.42 -15.42 14.67
C ALA A 456 -9.79 -16.37 15.82
N GLU A 457 -9.59 -17.67 15.64
CA GLU A 457 -9.84 -18.71 16.66
C GLU A 457 -9.01 -18.46 17.91
N HIS A 458 -7.73 -18.10 17.76
CA HIS A 458 -6.85 -17.78 18.88
C HIS A 458 -7.38 -16.65 19.76
N VAL A 459 -7.80 -15.52 19.17
CA VAL A 459 -8.30 -14.39 19.98
C VAL A 459 -9.66 -14.70 20.62
N LEU A 460 -10.52 -15.48 19.96
CA LEU A 460 -11.79 -15.94 20.51
C LEU A 460 -11.57 -16.85 21.73
N ASP A 461 -10.58 -17.73 21.69
CA ASP A 461 -10.23 -18.62 22.80
C ASP A 461 -9.57 -17.88 23.98
N GLU A 462 -8.70 -16.89 23.70
CA GLU A 462 -7.92 -16.18 24.73
C GLU A 462 -8.63 -14.95 25.33
N ARG A 463 -9.65 -14.42 24.69
CA ARG A 463 -10.37 -13.20 25.06
C ARG A 463 -11.84 -13.48 25.35
N ASP A 464 -12.18 -13.87 26.57
CA ASP A 464 -13.54 -14.20 27.04
C ASP A 464 -14.55 -13.04 26.93
N TRP A 465 -14.10 -11.86 26.56
CA TRP A 465 -14.91 -10.68 26.30
C TRP A 465 -15.30 -10.49 24.83
N LEU A 466 -14.75 -11.25 23.91
CA LEU A 466 -15.22 -11.34 22.52
C LEU A 466 -16.49 -12.20 22.45
N ASP A 467 -17.31 -11.96 21.45
CA ASP A 467 -18.58 -12.67 21.21
C ASP A 467 -18.39 -13.66 20.05
N ASP A 468 -18.27 -14.93 20.39
CA ASP A 468 -18.08 -16.02 19.44
C ASP A 468 -19.31 -16.36 18.57
N ASP A 469 -20.48 -15.80 18.90
CA ASP A 469 -21.70 -15.85 18.10
C ASP A 469 -21.84 -14.62 17.16
N ARG A 470 -20.82 -13.73 17.08
CA ARG A 470 -20.83 -12.51 16.25
C ARG A 470 -19.44 -12.22 15.66
N VAL A 471 -19.00 -13.09 14.77
CA VAL A 471 -17.70 -13.00 14.08
C VAL A 471 -17.91 -12.68 12.61
N VAL A 472 -17.21 -11.68 12.09
CA VAL A 472 -17.31 -11.24 10.69
C VAL A 472 -15.94 -11.18 10.06
N VAL A 473 -15.79 -11.61 8.81
CA VAL A 473 -14.63 -11.27 8.00
C VAL A 473 -14.94 -10.08 7.11
N PHE A 474 -14.04 -9.08 7.09
CA PHE A 474 -14.10 -7.92 6.21
C PHE A 474 -12.74 -7.65 5.61
N GLY A 475 -12.64 -7.59 4.28
CA GLY A 475 -11.39 -7.25 3.63
C GLY A 475 -11.58 -6.59 2.27
N GLY A 476 -10.55 -5.87 1.83
CA GLY A 476 -10.48 -5.21 0.53
C GLY A 476 -9.37 -5.77 -0.35
N SER A 477 -9.56 -5.81 -1.68
CA SER A 477 -8.56 -6.30 -2.63
C SER A 477 -8.20 -7.77 -2.36
N TYR A 478 -6.94 -8.08 -2.08
CA TYR A 478 -6.56 -9.43 -1.61
C TYR A 478 -7.26 -9.81 -0.30
N GLY A 479 -7.46 -8.87 0.62
CA GLY A 479 -8.30 -9.10 1.80
C GLY A 479 -9.77 -9.41 1.45
N GLY A 480 -10.28 -8.84 0.35
CA GLY A 480 -11.59 -9.20 -0.21
C GLY A 480 -11.61 -10.62 -0.81
N TYR A 481 -10.52 -11.04 -1.46
CA TYR A 481 -10.29 -12.42 -1.85
C TYR A 481 -10.28 -13.35 -0.62
N SER A 482 -9.57 -12.96 0.43
CA SER A 482 -9.60 -13.68 1.70
C SER A 482 -11.00 -13.74 2.30
N ALA A 483 -11.79 -12.66 2.24
CA ALA A 483 -13.18 -12.67 2.73
C ALA A 483 -14.06 -13.66 1.96
N TYR A 484 -13.88 -13.81 0.65
CA TYR A 484 -14.53 -14.88 -0.11
C TYR A 484 -14.05 -16.27 0.32
N TRP A 485 -12.71 -16.47 0.49
CA TRP A 485 -12.18 -17.76 0.95
C TRP A 485 -12.67 -18.14 2.34
N GLN A 486 -12.65 -17.20 3.28
CA GLN A 486 -13.17 -17.44 4.63
C GLN A 486 -14.65 -17.85 4.59
N SER A 487 -15.45 -17.23 3.71
CA SER A 487 -16.88 -17.57 3.55
C SER A 487 -17.14 -18.99 3.03
N VAL A 488 -16.26 -19.51 2.17
CA VAL A 488 -16.45 -20.83 1.53
C VAL A 488 -15.67 -21.95 2.22
N GLN A 489 -14.55 -21.61 2.90
CA GLN A 489 -13.63 -22.57 3.52
C GLN A 489 -13.89 -22.74 5.03
N TYR A 490 -14.29 -21.66 5.71
CA TYR A 490 -14.52 -21.63 7.16
C TYR A 490 -15.93 -21.14 7.52
N PRO A 491 -17.00 -21.74 6.91
CA PRO A 491 -18.37 -21.23 7.06
C PRO A 491 -18.89 -21.29 8.51
N ASP A 492 -18.34 -22.18 9.34
CA ASP A 492 -18.73 -22.33 10.75
C ASP A 492 -18.09 -21.27 11.67
N LEU A 493 -17.07 -20.51 11.19
CA LEU A 493 -16.36 -19.52 11.97
C LEU A 493 -17.01 -18.12 11.89
N TYR A 494 -17.68 -17.82 10.79
CA TYR A 494 -18.18 -16.47 10.52
C TYR A 494 -19.70 -16.39 10.45
N ASP A 495 -20.29 -15.40 11.13
CA ASP A 495 -21.73 -15.11 11.12
C ASP A 495 -22.12 -14.15 9.99
N ALA A 496 -21.16 -13.44 9.38
CA ALA A 496 -21.32 -12.64 8.19
C ALA A 496 -19.96 -12.38 7.52
N SER A 497 -19.99 -11.98 6.25
CA SER A 497 -18.78 -11.67 5.48
C SER A 497 -18.98 -10.42 4.63
N VAL A 498 -17.91 -9.64 4.45
CA VAL A 498 -17.90 -8.46 3.59
C VAL A 498 -16.67 -8.51 2.68
N ALA A 499 -16.90 -8.68 1.40
CA ALA A 499 -15.86 -8.69 0.37
C ALA A 499 -15.93 -7.39 -0.45
N TRP A 500 -14.88 -6.57 -0.32
CA TRP A 500 -14.75 -5.32 -1.05
C TRP A 500 -13.67 -5.44 -2.10
N ILE A 501 -14.03 -5.19 -3.38
CA ILE A 501 -13.09 -5.23 -4.53
C ILE A 501 -12.20 -6.49 -4.56
N GLY A 502 -12.77 -7.65 -4.14
CA GLY A 502 -12.05 -8.92 -4.01
C GLY A 502 -11.99 -9.71 -5.31
N LEU A 503 -10.96 -10.57 -5.41
CA LEU A 503 -10.78 -11.53 -6.49
C LEU A 503 -11.69 -12.75 -6.25
N THR A 504 -12.15 -13.41 -7.31
CA THR A 504 -13.01 -14.60 -7.20
C THR A 504 -12.72 -15.67 -8.23
N ASP A 505 -12.34 -15.28 -9.45
CA ASP A 505 -11.99 -16.12 -10.58
C ASP A 505 -10.62 -15.69 -11.10
N LEU A 506 -9.59 -16.48 -10.84
CA LEU A 506 -8.22 -16.10 -11.14
C LEU A 506 -7.90 -16.16 -12.65
N GLU A 507 -8.63 -16.98 -13.44
CA GLU A 507 -8.47 -16.98 -14.89
C GLU A 507 -9.01 -15.69 -15.50
N ASP A 508 -10.23 -15.25 -15.12
CA ASP A 508 -10.79 -13.95 -15.53
C ASP A 508 -9.94 -12.79 -15.01
N MET A 509 -9.40 -12.89 -13.79
CA MET A 509 -8.49 -11.90 -13.22
C MET A 509 -7.24 -11.76 -14.10
N TYR A 510 -6.57 -12.85 -14.45
CA TYR A 510 -5.39 -12.84 -15.30
C TYR A 510 -5.67 -12.23 -16.69
N GLU A 511 -6.81 -12.57 -17.29
CA GLU A 511 -7.17 -12.04 -18.61
C GLU A 511 -7.38 -10.53 -18.62
N ASN A 512 -7.97 -9.97 -17.55
CA ASN A 512 -8.54 -8.62 -17.55
C ASN A 512 -7.81 -7.59 -16.68
N THR A 513 -6.86 -8.02 -15.84
CA THR A 513 -6.06 -7.09 -15.01
C THR A 513 -4.99 -6.33 -15.81
N MET A 514 -4.33 -5.36 -15.19
CA MET A 514 -3.24 -4.61 -15.80
C MET A 514 -1.99 -5.48 -16.05
N PRO A 515 -1.17 -5.18 -17.09
CA PRO A 515 -0.06 -6.05 -17.51
C PRO A 515 0.94 -6.40 -16.41
N HIS A 516 1.33 -5.42 -15.59
CA HIS A 516 2.30 -5.64 -14.50
C HIS A 516 1.72 -6.49 -13.36
N TYR A 517 0.40 -6.47 -13.12
CA TYR A 517 -0.22 -7.40 -12.16
C TYR A 517 -0.22 -8.84 -12.65
N LYS A 518 -0.26 -9.07 -13.98
CA LYS A 518 -0.11 -10.41 -14.53
C LYS A 518 1.25 -10.99 -14.20
N THR A 519 2.32 -10.25 -14.52
CA THR A 519 3.71 -10.71 -14.39
C THR A 519 4.24 -10.67 -12.96
N GLU A 520 3.98 -9.55 -12.25
CA GLU A 520 4.59 -9.29 -10.95
C GLU A 520 3.81 -9.88 -9.76
N LEU A 521 2.56 -10.31 -10.01
CA LEU A 521 1.74 -10.96 -8.98
C LEU A 521 1.30 -12.35 -9.43
N MET A 522 0.46 -12.45 -10.47
CA MET A 522 -0.20 -13.73 -10.76
C MET A 522 0.79 -14.78 -11.26
N GLU A 523 1.65 -14.44 -12.22
CA GLU A 523 2.68 -15.38 -12.71
C GLU A 523 3.70 -15.72 -11.62
N LYS A 524 4.06 -14.75 -10.78
CA LYS A 524 4.97 -14.94 -9.65
C LYS A 524 4.44 -15.97 -8.65
N PHE A 525 3.18 -15.84 -8.22
CA PHE A 525 2.62 -16.66 -7.14
C PHE A 525 1.82 -17.88 -7.61
N LEU A 526 1.39 -17.93 -8.86
CA LEU A 526 0.57 -19.02 -9.41
C LEU A 526 1.20 -19.73 -10.61
N GLY A 527 2.25 -19.13 -11.19
CA GLY A 527 2.80 -19.53 -12.48
C GLY A 527 1.89 -19.14 -13.64
N MET A 528 2.30 -19.49 -14.86
CA MET A 528 1.51 -19.23 -16.08
C MET A 528 0.19 -20.03 -16.06
N PRO A 529 -0.97 -19.42 -16.38
CA PRO A 529 -2.26 -20.13 -16.37
C PRO A 529 -2.31 -21.29 -17.36
N GLU A 530 -1.64 -21.20 -18.51
CA GLU A 530 -1.56 -22.29 -19.48
C GLU A 530 -0.81 -23.52 -18.96
N GLU A 531 0.13 -23.33 -18.03
CA GLU A 531 0.94 -24.37 -17.41
C GLU A 531 0.30 -24.90 -16.13
N ASN A 532 -0.51 -24.08 -15.45
CA ASN A 532 -1.12 -24.38 -14.14
C ASN A 532 -2.65 -24.18 -14.11
N PRO A 533 -3.43 -24.66 -15.11
CA PRO A 533 -4.87 -24.38 -15.17
C PRO A 533 -5.63 -24.92 -13.95
N ASP A 534 -5.22 -26.09 -13.45
CA ASP A 534 -5.87 -26.71 -12.28
C ASP A 534 -5.68 -25.83 -11.02
N ARG A 535 -4.51 -25.17 -10.87
CA ARG A 535 -4.24 -24.26 -9.76
C ARG A 535 -5.12 -23.00 -9.84
N TYR A 536 -5.27 -22.41 -11.02
CA TYR A 536 -6.15 -21.26 -11.21
C TYR A 536 -7.61 -21.57 -10.87
N GLU A 537 -8.14 -22.73 -11.28
CA GLU A 537 -9.48 -23.18 -10.93
C GLU A 537 -9.60 -23.47 -9.42
N GLU A 538 -8.66 -24.21 -8.85
CA GLU A 538 -8.65 -24.64 -7.45
C GLU A 538 -8.52 -23.45 -6.48
N ARG A 539 -7.75 -22.42 -6.85
CA ARG A 539 -7.51 -21.22 -6.04
C ARG A 539 -8.51 -20.08 -6.29
N SER A 540 -9.57 -20.34 -7.05
CA SER A 540 -10.67 -19.43 -7.32
C SER A 540 -11.84 -19.68 -6.36
N PRO A 541 -12.17 -18.77 -5.41
CA PRO A 541 -13.29 -18.94 -4.49
C PRO A 541 -14.62 -19.21 -5.17
N VAL A 542 -14.82 -18.72 -6.40
CA VAL A 542 -16.05 -18.94 -7.17
C VAL A 542 -16.35 -20.42 -7.41
N THR A 543 -15.31 -21.27 -7.49
CA THR A 543 -15.43 -22.72 -7.65
C THR A 543 -16.23 -23.34 -6.49
N TYR A 544 -16.22 -22.71 -5.32
CA TYR A 544 -16.82 -23.19 -4.08
C TYR A 544 -17.98 -22.32 -3.59
N ALA A 545 -18.55 -21.48 -4.45
CA ALA A 545 -19.61 -20.53 -4.07
C ALA A 545 -20.84 -21.19 -3.41
N GLU A 546 -21.10 -22.49 -3.70
CA GLU A 546 -22.19 -23.26 -3.07
C GLU A 546 -21.98 -23.53 -1.57
N ASN A 547 -20.79 -23.28 -1.03
CA ASN A 547 -20.45 -23.49 0.38
C ASN A 547 -20.69 -22.26 1.26
N VAL A 548 -21.04 -21.12 0.70
CA VAL A 548 -21.37 -19.90 1.49
C VAL A 548 -22.57 -20.21 2.39
N ASP A 549 -22.40 -20.08 3.71
CA ASP A 549 -23.48 -20.33 4.68
C ASP A 549 -23.91 -19.03 5.40
N ALA A 550 -22.97 -18.14 5.66
CA ALA A 550 -23.25 -16.84 6.30
C ALA A 550 -23.63 -15.74 5.29
N PRO A 551 -24.44 -14.74 5.69
CA PRO A 551 -24.74 -13.60 4.84
C PRO A 551 -23.51 -12.90 4.31
N LEU A 552 -23.47 -12.58 3.02
CA LEU A 552 -22.32 -11.97 2.33
C LEU A 552 -22.71 -10.62 1.72
N LEU A 553 -21.90 -9.58 2.00
CA LEU A 553 -21.96 -8.29 1.30
C LEU A 553 -20.82 -8.20 0.28
N ILE A 554 -21.17 -7.95 -0.98
CA ILE A 554 -20.23 -7.79 -2.10
C ILE A 554 -20.24 -6.34 -2.57
N LEU A 555 -19.09 -5.66 -2.53
CA LEU A 555 -18.91 -4.27 -2.91
C LEU A 555 -17.81 -4.15 -3.96
N HIS A 556 -18.06 -3.44 -5.09
CA HIS A 556 -17.04 -3.30 -6.13
C HIS A 556 -17.17 -1.99 -6.92
N GLY A 557 -16.03 -1.34 -7.22
CA GLY A 557 -15.95 -0.19 -8.11
C GLY A 557 -16.05 -0.62 -9.59
N VAL A 558 -16.81 0.10 -10.41
CA VAL A 558 -17.03 -0.30 -11.82
C VAL A 558 -15.78 -0.03 -12.68
N ASN A 559 -14.99 0.99 -12.33
CA ASN A 559 -13.80 1.39 -13.07
C ASN A 559 -12.51 0.71 -12.57
N ASP A 560 -12.63 -0.23 -11.64
CA ASP A 560 -11.47 -0.96 -11.12
C ASP A 560 -10.78 -1.78 -12.22
N ARG A 561 -9.51 -1.45 -12.49
CA ARG A 561 -8.66 -2.16 -13.45
C ARG A 561 -7.61 -3.04 -12.81
N ARG A 562 -7.39 -2.88 -11.51
CA ARG A 562 -6.53 -3.81 -10.75
C ARG A 562 -7.25 -5.14 -10.57
N VAL A 563 -8.44 -5.06 -9.95
CA VAL A 563 -9.36 -6.17 -9.76
C VAL A 563 -10.63 -5.84 -10.53
N PRO A 564 -10.79 -6.35 -11.75
CA PRO A 564 -11.93 -5.97 -12.61
C PRO A 564 -13.28 -6.29 -11.96
N VAL A 565 -14.29 -5.44 -12.18
CA VAL A 565 -15.64 -5.63 -11.63
C VAL A 565 -16.30 -6.94 -12.08
N SER A 566 -15.77 -7.60 -13.13
CA SER A 566 -16.18 -8.95 -13.54
C SER A 566 -16.05 -9.95 -12.39
N GLN A 567 -15.06 -9.79 -11.51
CA GLN A 567 -14.84 -10.66 -10.34
C GLN A 567 -16.09 -10.72 -9.43
N ALA A 568 -16.62 -9.57 -9.04
CA ALA A 568 -17.84 -9.48 -8.23
C ALA A 568 -19.08 -9.99 -8.98
N ARG A 569 -19.17 -9.73 -10.30
CA ARG A 569 -20.28 -10.19 -11.14
C ARG A 569 -20.30 -11.70 -11.32
N ILE A 570 -19.12 -12.31 -11.51
CA ILE A 570 -18.96 -13.76 -11.63
C ILE A 570 -19.40 -14.46 -10.33
N PHE A 571 -18.94 -13.96 -9.18
CA PHE A 571 -19.32 -14.56 -7.89
C PHE A 571 -20.81 -14.42 -7.60
N ARG A 572 -21.39 -13.23 -7.86
CA ARG A 572 -22.85 -13.04 -7.76
C ARG A 572 -23.62 -14.04 -8.63
N GLU A 573 -23.22 -14.21 -9.90
CA GLU A 573 -23.87 -15.15 -10.80
C GLU A 573 -23.75 -16.60 -10.30
N ALA A 574 -22.61 -16.97 -9.72
CA ALA A 574 -22.40 -18.29 -9.12
C ALA A 574 -23.32 -18.52 -7.93
N LEU A 575 -23.49 -17.54 -7.04
CA LEU A 575 -24.45 -17.60 -5.93
C LEU A 575 -25.88 -17.74 -6.41
N GLU A 576 -26.33 -16.92 -7.38
CA GLU A 576 -27.67 -17.02 -7.97
C GLU A 576 -27.91 -18.40 -8.61
N ASN A 577 -26.91 -18.97 -9.30
CA ASN A 577 -26.97 -20.31 -9.90
C ASN A 577 -27.02 -21.43 -8.84
N ALA A 578 -26.37 -21.24 -7.69
CA ALA A 578 -26.46 -22.16 -6.55
C ALA A 578 -27.79 -22.06 -5.80
N GLY A 579 -28.60 -21.04 -6.10
CA GLY A 579 -29.95 -20.86 -5.55
C GLY A 579 -30.05 -19.90 -4.39
N TYR A 580 -29.00 -19.11 -4.12
CA TYR A 580 -29.03 -18.05 -3.10
C TYR A 580 -29.86 -16.86 -3.55
N GLU A 581 -30.55 -16.21 -2.62
CA GLU A 581 -31.41 -15.06 -2.84
C GLU A 581 -30.66 -13.75 -2.55
N ALA A 582 -30.64 -12.83 -3.52
CA ALA A 582 -30.05 -11.50 -3.35
C ALA A 582 -30.99 -10.54 -2.60
N GLY A 583 -30.45 -9.64 -1.77
CA GLY A 583 -31.15 -8.53 -1.13
C GLY A 583 -30.96 -8.46 0.37
N GLU A 584 -31.45 -7.39 1.00
CA GLU A 584 -31.28 -7.09 2.44
C GLU A 584 -31.81 -8.22 3.36
N ASP A 585 -32.85 -8.93 2.96
CA ASP A 585 -33.40 -10.08 3.67
C ASP A 585 -32.94 -11.43 3.06
N GLY A 586 -32.09 -11.39 2.01
CA GLY A 586 -31.58 -12.56 1.31
C GLY A 586 -30.28 -13.12 1.91
N ASP A 587 -29.68 -14.05 1.17
CA ASP A 587 -28.43 -14.70 1.56
C ASP A 587 -27.21 -13.82 1.28
N PHE A 588 -27.31 -12.93 0.28
CA PHE A 588 -26.24 -11.99 -0.03
C PHE A 588 -26.77 -10.63 -0.50
N GLU A 589 -25.95 -9.60 -0.34
CA GLU A 589 -26.15 -8.25 -0.85
C GLU A 589 -25.05 -7.90 -1.86
N TYR A 590 -25.42 -7.18 -2.92
CA TYR A 590 -24.49 -6.82 -4.00
C TYR A 590 -24.66 -5.36 -4.38
N GLU A 591 -23.55 -4.60 -4.35
CA GLU A 591 -23.56 -3.19 -4.68
C GLU A 591 -22.36 -2.81 -5.57
N GLU A 592 -22.64 -2.27 -6.76
CA GLU A 592 -21.63 -1.60 -7.59
C GLU A 592 -21.52 -0.13 -7.18
N LEU A 593 -20.28 0.29 -6.86
CA LEU A 593 -20.02 1.62 -6.30
C LEU A 593 -20.00 2.75 -7.36
N GLY A 594 -20.48 2.46 -8.57
CA GLY A 594 -20.52 3.41 -9.68
C GLY A 594 -19.12 3.61 -10.30
N ALA A 595 -18.84 4.81 -10.77
CA ALA A 595 -17.56 5.16 -11.41
C ALA A 595 -16.43 5.29 -10.38
N GLU A 596 -16.26 4.32 -9.50
CA GLU A 596 -15.14 4.20 -8.60
C GLU A 596 -14.15 3.14 -9.11
N GLY A 597 -12.86 3.41 -8.93
CA GLY A 597 -11.79 2.46 -9.21
C GLY A 597 -11.49 1.55 -8.01
N HIS A 598 -10.21 1.21 -7.85
CA HIS A 598 -9.72 0.38 -6.75
C HIS A 598 -9.61 1.18 -5.45
N ALA A 599 -10.70 1.32 -4.71
CA ALA A 599 -10.91 2.17 -3.55
C ALA A 599 -11.01 3.68 -3.86
N SER A 600 -11.51 4.46 -2.91
CA SER A 600 -11.67 5.90 -3.03
C SER A 600 -11.34 6.62 -1.72
N SER A 601 -10.63 7.74 -1.83
CA SER A 601 -10.39 8.67 -0.72
C SER A 601 -11.43 9.82 -0.67
N ASP A 602 -12.32 9.92 -1.65
CA ASP A 602 -13.39 10.94 -1.70
C ASP A 602 -14.33 10.81 -0.50
N GLN A 603 -14.59 11.92 0.19
CA GLN A 603 -15.42 11.97 1.40
C GLN A 603 -16.81 11.34 1.23
N LYS A 604 -17.46 11.55 0.09
CA LYS A 604 -18.81 11.02 -0.16
C LYS A 604 -18.78 9.50 -0.32
N GLN A 605 -17.75 8.98 -0.96
CA GLN A 605 -17.59 7.55 -1.11
C GLN A 605 -17.16 6.90 0.20
N LYS A 606 -16.23 7.52 0.96
CA LYS A 606 -15.94 7.08 2.33
C LYS A 606 -17.21 6.93 3.17
N LEU A 607 -18.04 7.98 3.20
CA LEU A 607 -19.30 7.96 3.94
C LEU A 607 -20.29 6.91 3.41
N ARG A 608 -20.38 6.72 2.09
CA ARG A 608 -21.20 5.67 1.48
C ARG A 608 -20.75 4.29 1.93
N MET A 609 -19.44 4.03 1.89
CA MET A 609 -18.86 2.76 2.34
C MET A 609 -19.14 2.52 3.82
N PHE A 610 -18.92 3.52 4.70
CA PHE A 610 -19.20 3.40 6.12
C PHE A 610 -20.67 3.06 6.39
N ARG A 611 -21.61 3.69 5.67
CA ARG A 611 -23.03 3.39 5.81
C ARG A 611 -23.38 2.00 5.32
N LEU A 612 -22.90 1.58 4.15
CA LEU A 612 -23.13 0.22 3.63
C LEU A 612 -22.63 -0.84 4.61
N LEU A 613 -21.43 -0.64 5.14
CA LEU A 613 -20.82 -1.55 6.10
C LEU A 613 -21.59 -1.57 7.43
N ASP A 614 -21.83 -0.40 8.04
CA ASP A 614 -22.55 -0.27 9.31
C ASP A 614 -23.99 -0.81 9.23
N ASP A 615 -24.73 -0.48 8.16
CA ASP A 615 -26.09 -0.94 7.95
C ASP A 615 -26.16 -2.48 7.77
N PHE A 616 -25.22 -3.06 7.02
CA PHE A 616 -25.15 -4.50 6.84
C PHE A 616 -24.85 -5.21 8.17
N LEU A 617 -23.81 -4.77 8.89
CA LEU A 617 -23.41 -5.35 10.16
C LEU A 617 -24.53 -5.24 11.21
N ASP A 618 -25.20 -4.07 11.30
CA ASP A 618 -26.32 -3.89 12.25
C ASP A 618 -27.49 -4.83 11.96
N ARG A 619 -27.81 -5.06 10.68
CA ARG A 619 -28.88 -6.00 10.30
C ARG A 619 -28.52 -7.47 10.56
N ARG A 620 -27.29 -7.86 10.30
CA ARG A 620 -26.87 -9.28 10.28
C ARG A 620 -26.43 -9.80 11.64
N ILE A 621 -25.62 -9.03 12.36
CA ILE A 621 -25.04 -9.46 13.64
C ILE A 621 -25.44 -8.54 14.83
N GLY A 622 -26.08 -7.40 14.53
CA GLY A 622 -26.40 -6.39 15.52
C GLY A 622 -25.18 -5.63 16.05
N ARG A 623 -25.40 -4.38 16.44
CA ARG A 623 -24.33 -3.56 17.03
C ARG A 623 -23.94 -4.06 18.42
N GLY A 624 -22.67 -3.82 18.80
CA GLY A 624 -22.32 -3.77 20.22
C GLY A 624 -23.28 -2.79 20.90
N ARG A 625 -23.94 -3.19 21.97
CA ARG A 625 -24.85 -2.27 22.69
C ARG A 625 -24.03 -1.45 23.68
N PRO A 626 -24.14 -0.10 23.63
CA PRO A 626 -23.48 0.77 24.61
C PRO A 626 -23.97 0.50 26.04
#